data_c6dc5dd75d6789135e6911db73c5577a
#
_entry.id   c6dc5dd75d6789135e6911db73c5577a
#
_cell.length_a   1.000
_cell.length_b   1.000
_cell.length_c   1.000
_cell.angle_alpha   90.00
_cell.angle_beta   90.00
_cell.angle_gamma   90.00
#
_symmetry.space_group_name_H-M   'P 1'
#
loop_
_entity.id
_entity.type
_entity.pdbx_description
1 polymer ?
#
loop_
_entity_poly.entity_id
_entity_poly.type
_entity_poly.pdbx_seq_one_letter_code
_entity_poly.pdbx_strand_id
1 'polypeptide(L)'
;MNTEELRDAARVAYDRELAKQNINTAIESRMTVNYGGGMFIVTQELIAFLHAWTGPNWHLYDGVIYMMDAYDVPVKVVPHELLQICQRRWCEVMNEFAAEYEEFTKIRNARQL
;
A
#
# COMPACT_ATOMS: atom_id res chain seq x y z
N MET A 1 -35.36 -19.94 -3.63
CA MET A 1 -34.18 -19.83 -4.48
C MET A 1 -33.84 -21.22 -5.06
N ASN A 2 -33.72 -21.35 -6.36
CA ASN A 2 -33.37 -22.62 -6.98
C ASN A 2 -31.86 -22.83 -7.02
N THR A 3 -31.42 -24.01 -7.46
CA THR A 3 -30.00 -24.38 -7.49
C THR A 3 -29.19 -23.47 -8.44
N GLU A 4 -29.79 -23.07 -9.57
CA GLU A 4 -29.11 -22.18 -10.53
C GLU A 4 -28.90 -20.79 -9.95
N GLU A 5 -29.89 -20.24 -9.27
CA GLU A 5 -29.78 -18.93 -8.60
C GLU A 5 -28.70 -18.93 -7.51
N LEU A 6 -28.59 -20.03 -6.75
CA LEU A 6 -27.55 -20.20 -5.76
C LEU A 6 -26.16 -20.27 -6.38
N ARG A 7 -26.01 -20.99 -7.51
CA ARG A 7 -24.73 -21.07 -8.24
C ARG A 7 -24.32 -19.71 -8.79
N ASP A 8 -25.26 -18.96 -9.36
CA ASP A 8 -24.99 -17.64 -9.92
C ASP A 8 -24.59 -16.65 -8.82
N ALA A 9 -25.29 -16.66 -7.68
CA ALA A 9 -24.96 -15.83 -6.54
C ALA A 9 -23.56 -16.15 -5.98
N ALA A 10 -23.22 -17.43 -5.86
CA ALA A 10 -21.91 -17.87 -5.39
C ALA A 10 -20.80 -17.46 -6.36
N ARG A 11 -21.05 -17.55 -7.66
CA ARG A 11 -20.10 -17.15 -8.71
C ARG A 11 -19.81 -15.65 -8.67
N VAL A 12 -20.85 -14.83 -8.53
CA VAL A 12 -20.70 -13.38 -8.43
C VAL A 12 -19.91 -13.00 -7.18
N ALA A 13 -20.20 -13.63 -6.03
CA ALA A 13 -19.47 -13.39 -4.79
C ALA A 13 -17.98 -13.78 -4.92
N TYR A 14 -17.71 -14.92 -5.57
CA TYR A 14 -16.35 -15.39 -5.82
C TYR A 14 -15.58 -14.43 -6.72
N ASP A 15 -16.20 -13.98 -7.82
CA ASP A 15 -15.57 -13.04 -8.76
C ASP A 15 -15.25 -11.70 -8.11
N ARG A 16 -16.11 -11.21 -7.22
CA ARG A 16 -15.87 -9.99 -6.45
C ARG A 16 -14.68 -10.14 -5.50
N GLU A 17 -14.63 -11.26 -4.79
CA GLU A 17 -13.53 -11.53 -3.86
C GLU A 17 -12.20 -11.65 -4.59
N LEU A 18 -12.19 -12.35 -5.73
CA LEU A 18 -11.00 -12.50 -6.56
C LEU A 18 -10.52 -11.15 -7.11
N ALA A 19 -11.44 -10.30 -7.59
CA ALA A 19 -11.11 -8.96 -8.06
C ALA A 19 -10.50 -8.11 -6.94
N LYS A 20 -11.07 -8.17 -5.73
CA LYS A 20 -10.56 -7.47 -4.55
C LYS A 20 -9.15 -7.94 -4.18
N GLN A 21 -8.91 -9.24 -4.19
CA GLN A 21 -7.59 -9.81 -3.90
C GLN A 21 -6.56 -9.38 -4.95
N ASN A 22 -6.93 -9.35 -6.23
CA ASN A 22 -6.05 -8.93 -7.31
C ASN A 22 -5.66 -7.45 -7.17
N ILE A 23 -6.61 -6.59 -6.80
CA ILE A 23 -6.35 -5.17 -6.54
C ILE A 23 -5.40 -5.01 -5.35
N ASN A 24 -5.63 -5.71 -4.25
CA ASN A 24 -4.78 -5.65 -3.07
C ASN A 24 -3.36 -6.11 -3.38
N THR A 25 -3.20 -7.19 -4.14
CA THR A 25 -1.89 -7.69 -4.56
C THR A 25 -1.17 -6.68 -5.45
N ALA A 26 -1.87 -6.03 -6.37
CA ALA A 26 -1.31 -5.00 -7.22
C ALA A 26 -0.85 -3.78 -6.41
N ILE A 27 -1.62 -3.36 -5.40
CA ILE A 27 -1.25 -2.28 -4.50
C ILE A 27 0.03 -2.63 -3.73
N GLU A 28 0.08 -3.82 -3.14
CA GLU A 28 1.25 -4.28 -2.38
C GLU A 28 2.51 -4.30 -3.23
N SER A 29 2.42 -4.76 -4.48
CA SER A 29 3.57 -4.81 -5.39
C SER A 29 4.08 -3.42 -5.76
N ARG A 30 3.21 -2.41 -5.79
CA ARG A 30 3.58 -1.02 -6.09
C ARG A 30 4.06 -0.25 -4.85
N MET A 31 3.76 -0.73 -3.65
CA MET A 31 4.14 -0.10 -2.37
C MET A 31 5.54 -0.49 -1.94
N THR A 32 6.49 -0.41 -2.88
CA THR A 32 7.90 -0.67 -2.59
C THR A 32 8.74 0.50 -3.04
N VAL A 33 9.79 0.81 -2.28
CA VAL A 33 10.76 1.85 -2.60
C VAL A 33 12.17 1.33 -2.37
N ASN A 34 13.12 1.85 -3.14
CA ASN A 34 14.55 1.57 -2.96
C ASN A 34 15.21 2.79 -2.32
N TYR A 35 16.01 2.54 -1.29
CA TYR A 35 16.73 3.60 -0.60
C TYR A 35 18.01 3.02 0.02
N GLY A 36 19.12 3.71 -0.19
CA GLY A 36 20.41 3.33 0.43
C GLY A 36 20.89 1.92 0.13
N GLY A 37 20.50 1.36 -1.02
CA GLY A 37 20.83 -0.01 -1.40
C GLY A 37 19.87 -1.05 -0.83
N GLY A 38 18.84 -0.64 -0.07
CA GLY A 38 17.82 -1.51 0.46
C GLY A 38 16.47 -1.31 -0.20
N MET A 39 15.59 -2.29 -0.01
CA MET A 39 14.21 -2.22 -0.49
C MET A 39 13.26 -2.19 0.72
N PHE A 40 12.35 -1.22 0.74
CA PHE A 40 11.39 -1.04 1.82
C PHE A 40 9.97 -1.20 1.28
N ILE A 41 9.13 -1.89 2.07
CA ILE A 41 7.70 -1.99 1.79
C ILE A 41 7.02 -0.83 2.51
N VAL A 42 6.33 0.01 1.75
CA VAL A 42 5.65 1.19 2.29
C VAL A 42 4.36 0.76 2.98
N THR A 43 4.29 0.97 4.28
CA THR A 43 3.12 0.70 5.10
C THR A 43 2.82 1.92 5.97
N GLN A 44 1.63 1.97 6.54
CA GLN A 44 1.27 3.02 7.49
C GLN A 44 2.18 2.95 8.72
N GLU A 45 2.53 1.76 9.16
CA GLU A 45 3.44 1.52 10.28
C GLU A 45 4.84 2.07 10.00
N LEU A 46 5.36 1.84 8.80
CA LEU A 46 6.66 2.38 8.40
C LEU A 46 6.64 3.92 8.36
N ILE A 47 5.60 4.50 7.78
CA ILE A 47 5.46 5.95 7.72
C ILE A 47 5.38 6.55 9.13
N ALA A 48 4.59 5.95 10.02
CA ALA A 48 4.47 6.39 11.41
C ALA A 48 5.81 6.27 12.15
N PHE A 49 6.52 5.17 11.96
CA PHE A 49 7.83 4.95 12.57
C PHE A 49 8.83 6.03 12.12
N LEU A 50 8.92 6.29 10.82
CA LEU A 50 9.81 7.31 10.27
C LEU A 50 9.43 8.72 10.77
N HIS A 51 8.14 9.01 10.83
CA HIS A 51 7.65 10.29 11.32
C HIS A 51 8.06 10.54 12.77
N ALA A 52 8.05 9.50 13.61
CA ALA A 52 8.48 9.60 14.99
C ALA A 52 9.94 10.04 15.12
N TRP A 53 10.81 9.65 14.19
CA TRP A 53 12.22 10.03 14.16
C TRP A 53 12.46 11.45 13.62
N THR A 54 11.47 12.09 13.04
CA THR A 54 11.54 13.47 12.56
C THR A 54 11.04 14.49 13.57
N GLY A 55 10.58 14.01 14.75
CA GLY A 55 10.04 14.85 15.81
C GLY A 55 11.11 15.48 16.71
N PRO A 56 10.72 15.95 17.91
CA PRO A 56 11.62 16.69 18.82
C PRO A 56 12.87 15.94 19.25
N ASN A 57 12.90 14.62 19.11
CA ASN A 57 14.01 13.77 19.55
C ASN A 57 15.06 13.54 18.48
N TRP A 58 14.97 14.20 17.34
CA TRP A 58 15.93 14.03 16.24
C TRP A 58 17.40 14.27 16.67
N HIS A 59 17.62 15.10 17.67
CA HIS A 59 18.93 15.42 18.19
C HIS A 59 19.55 14.31 19.04
N LEU A 60 18.81 13.29 19.41
CA LEU A 60 19.30 12.16 20.20
C LEU A 60 20.05 11.12 19.34
N TYR A 61 20.00 11.28 18.05
CA TYR A 61 20.75 10.47 17.08
C TYR A 61 21.32 11.42 16.00
N ASP A 62 22.45 11.16 15.45
CA ASP A 62 23.15 12.08 14.54
C ASP A 62 22.47 12.29 13.17
N GLY A 63 21.14 12.30 13.13
CA GLY A 63 20.33 12.43 11.92
C GLY A 63 20.26 11.16 11.07
N VAL A 64 20.82 10.07 11.56
CA VAL A 64 20.92 8.79 10.85
C VAL A 64 20.56 7.66 11.78
N ILE A 65 19.73 6.73 11.30
CA ILE A 65 19.40 5.48 12.01
C ILE A 65 19.70 4.29 11.09
N TYR A 66 19.78 3.11 11.69
CA TYR A 66 19.83 1.86 10.94
C TYR A 66 18.48 1.17 11.05
N MET A 67 17.96 0.73 9.92
CA MET A 67 16.69 0.01 9.83
C MET A 67 16.88 -1.24 9.02
N MET A 68 16.12 -2.29 9.35
CA MET A 68 16.04 -3.48 8.50
C MET A 68 15.18 -3.19 7.29
N ASP A 69 15.66 -3.58 6.12
CA ASP A 69 14.85 -3.52 4.91
C ASP A 69 13.93 -4.74 4.78
N ALA A 70 13.25 -4.88 3.64
CA ALA A 70 12.34 -6.00 3.41
C ALA A 70 13.03 -7.38 3.42
N TYR A 71 14.35 -7.41 3.28
CA TYR A 71 15.14 -8.64 3.28
C TYR A 71 15.96 -8.82 4.56
N ASP A 72 15.60 -8.10 5.62
CA ASP A 72 16.29 -8.12 6.91
C ASP A 72 17.76 -7.73 6.85
N VAL A 73 18.10 -6.83 5.92
CA VAL A 73 19.44 -6.25 5.81
C VAL A 73 19.43 -4.87 6.48
N PRO A 74 20.40 -4.59 7.38
CA PRO A 74 20.49 -3.26 7.99
C PRO A 74 20.92 -2.22 6.97
N VAL A 75 20.15 -1.14 6.87
CA VAL A 75 20.37 -0.03 5.95
C VAL A 75 20.48 1.27 6.73
N LYS A 76 21.47 2.08 6.36
CA LYS A 76 21.65 3.42 6.93
C LYS A 76 20.61 4.36 6.34
N VAL A 77 19.79 4.97 7.18
CA VAL A 77 18.64 5.77 6.77
C VAL A 77 18.68 7.15 7.41
N VAL A 78 18.44 8.18 6.61
CA VAL A 78 18.09 9.51 7.08
C VAL A 78 16.57 9.56 7.13
N PRO A 79 15.94 9.56 8.32
CA PRO A 79 14.48 9.31 8.44
C PRO A 79 13.61 10.23 7.59
N HIS A 80 13.90 11.53 7.54
CA HIS A 80 13.04 12.45 6.78
C HIS A 80 13.15 12.24 5.27
N GLU A 81 14.29 11.78 4.76
CA GLU A 81 14.45 11.48 3.34
C GLU A 81 13.62 10.26 2.94
N LEU A 82 13.75 9.17 3.69
CA LEU A 82 12.95 7.96 3.44
C LEU A 82 11.47 8.23 3.67
N LEU A 83 11.12 9.04 4.68
CA LEU A 83 9.73 9.43 4.94
C LEU A 83 9.11 10.11 3.73
N GLN A 84 9.80 11.08 3.12
CA GLN A 84 9.30 11.78 1.92
C GLN A 84 9.11 10.82 0.76
N ILE A 85 10.03 9.90 0.55
CA ILE A 85 9.95 8.89 -0.51
C ILE A 85 8.74 7.98 -0.28
N CYS A 86 8.55 7.52 0.96
CA CYS A 86 7.42 6.65 1.32
C CYS A 86 6.08 7.38 1.19
N GLN A 87 5.99 8.62 1.65
CA GLN A 87 4.76 9.41 1.54
C GLN A 87 4.38 9.66 0.09
N ARG A 88 5.36 9.97 -0.75
CA ARG A 88 5.14 10.17 -2.19
C ARG A 88 4.61 8.89 -2.84
N ARG A 89 5.27 7.75 -2.57
CA ARG A 89 4.83 6.46 -3.12
C ARG A 89 3.43 6.09 -2.65
N TRP A 90 3.14 6.32 -1.39
CA TRP A 90 1.81 6.08 -0.83
C TRP A 90 0.75 6.88 -1.58
N CYS A 91 0.96 8.19 -1.74
CA CYS A 91 0.00 9.04 -2.45
C CYS A 91 -0.17 8.63 -3.92
N GLU A 92 0.92 8.34 -4.63
CA GLU A 92 0.87 7.89 -6.02
C GLU A 92 0.03 6.62 -6.18
N VAL A 93 0.31 5.61 -5.38
CA VAL A 93 -0.38 4.32 -5.46
C VAL A 93 -1.84 4.43 -5.02
N MET A 94 -2.11 5.15 -3.94
CA MET A 94 -3.48 5.32 -3.46
C MET A 94 -4.34 6.16 -4.40
N ASN A 95 -3.75 7.16 -5.05
CA ASN A 95 -4.46 7.94 -6.07
C ASN A 95 -4.82 7.08 -7.29
N GLU A 96 -3.91 6.22 -7.74
CA GLU A 96 -4.19 5.26 -8.81
C GLU A 96 -5.30 4.29 -8.41
N PHE A 97 -5.21 3.75 -7.19
CA PHE A 97 -6.24 2.85 -6.66
C PHE A 97 -7.60 3.53 -6.56
N ALA A 98 -7.65 4.76 -6.06
CA ALA A 98 -8.90 5.51 -5.94
C ALA A 98 -9.54 5.74 -7.32
N ALA A 99 -8.74 6.05 -8.35
CA ALA A 99 -9.22 6.22 -9.71
C ALA A 99 -9.77 4.91 -10.28
N GLU A 100 -9.07 3.79 -10.10
CA GLU A 100 -9.53 2.47 -10.51
C GLU A 100 -10.82 2.08 -9.78
N TYR A 101 -10.92 2.37 -8.49
CA TYR A 101 -12.10 2.09 -7.69
C TYR A 101 -13.31 2.90 -8.14
N GLU A 102 -13.13 4.19 -8.45
CA GLU A 102 -14.20 5.03 -8.99
C GLU A 102 -14.73 4.48 -10.31
N GLU A 103 -13.84 4.08 -11.19
CA GLU A 103 -14.20 3.48 -12.48
C GLU A 103 -15.01 2.19 -12.28
N PHE A 104 -14.55 1.33 -11.39
CA PHE A 104 -15.26 0.09 -11.02
C PHE A 104 -16.66 0.38 -10.47
N THR A 105 -16.79 1.40 -9.62
CA THR A 105 -18.07 1.79 -9.03
C THR A 105 -19.03 2.33 -10.10
N LYS A 106 -18.55 3.11 -11.05
CA LYS A 106 -19.35 3.60 -12.18
C LYS A 106 -19.90 2.44 -13.01
N ILE A 107 -19.07 1.48 -13.36
CA ILE A 107 -19.47 0.29 -14.13
C ILE A 107 -20.52 -0.50 -13.36
N ARG A 108 -20.31 -0.70 -12.06
CA ARG A 108 -21.26 -1.40 -11.20
C ARG A 108 -22.62 -0.69 -11.16
N ASN A 109 -22.63 0.62 -11.00
CA ASN A 109 -23.88 1.42 -10.96
C ASN A 109 -24.60 1.39 -12.29
N ALA A 110 -23.88 1.47 -13.39
CA ALA A 110 -24.45 1.37 -14.74
C ALA A 110 -25.14 0.01 -14.97
N ARG A 111 -24.59 -1.08 -14.44
CA ARG A 111 -25.19 -2.42 -14.53
C ARG A 111 -26.40 -2.61 -13.67
N GLN A 112 -26.58 -1.81 -12.63
CA GLN A 112 -27.75 -1.86 -11.76
C GLN A 112 -28.94 -1.06 -12.29
N LEU A 113 -28.73 -0.23 -13.28
CA LEU A 113 -29.78 0.51 -13.96
C LEU A 113 -30.40 -0.31 -15.10
#